data_fa7562986d8b08a811d3519185932220
#
_entry.id   fa7562986d8b08a811d3519185932220
#
_cell.length_a   1.000
_cell.length_b   1.000
_cell.length_c   1.000
_cell.angle_alpha   90.00
_cell.angle_beta   90.00
_cell.angle_gamma   90.00
#
_symmetry.space_group_name_H-M   'P 1'
#
loop_
_entity.id
_entity.type
_entity.pdbx_description
1 polymer ?
#
loop_
_entity_poly.entity_id
_entity_poly.type
_entity_poly.pdbx_seq_one_letter_code
_entity_poly.pdbx_strand_id
1 'polypeptide(L)'
;YYGMHKEEILERLHPLMQAFELESIWNRQYEKLSGGQRRRVDIIRALIHNPKILFLDEPTTGLDPMSRKLVWEYIDYLRKEKQMTIFLTTHYMEEVRDADRVVILDKGRIVAEDTPAALKRKYTNTKLIWYVEKCSDNEAVLKGIEHSYEADHYIVPLESKEGFHLSEFLYKNQNKIRDYEIVKGSMDDVFLHLTGRKLEV
;
A
#
# COMPACT_ATOMS: atom_id res chain seq x y z
N TYR A 1 -25.34 24.20 6.11
CA TYR A 1 -24.58 23.28 5.26
C TYR A 1 -25.40 22.01 5.08
N TYR A 2 -25.65 21.54 3.87
CA TYR A 2 -26.48 20.35 3.53
C TYR A 2 -27.87 20.29 4.18
N GLY A 3 -28.48 21.44 4.56
CA GLY A 3 -29.81 21.51 5.19
C GLY A 3 -29.89 21.01 6.63
N MET A 4 -28.75 20.68 7.26
CA MET A 4 -28.70 20.22 8.65
C MET A 4 -28.76 21.37 9.65
N HIS A 5 -29.42 21.15 10.79
CA HIS A 5 -29.44 22.09 11.92
C HIS A 5 -28.11 22.04 12.70
N LYS A 6 -27.79 23.14 13.38
CA LYS A 6 -26.53 23.27 14.14
C LYS A 6 -26.34 22.16 15.18
N GLU A 7 -27.39 21.80 15.88
CA GLU A 7 -27.37 20.74 16.90
C GLU A 7 -27.03 19.39 16.30
N GLU A 8 -27.64 19.04 15.18
CA GLU A 8 -27.36 17.78 14.44
C GLU A 8 -25.90 17.72 13.95
N ILE A 9 -25.38 18.85 13.48
CA ILE A 9 -23.97 18.93 13.07
C ILE A 9 -23.05 18.67 14.27
N LEU A 10 -23.34 19.28 15.43
CA LEU A 10 -22.52 19.10 16.63
C LEU A 10 -22.57 17.67 17.16
N GLU A 11 -23.73 17.03 17.17
CA GLU A 11 -23.88 15.63 17.56
C GLU A 11 -23.04 14.68 16.71
N ARG A 12 -23.01 14.92 15.40
CA ARG A 12 -22.19 14.11 14.45
C ARG A 12 -20.71 14.46 14.49
N LEU A 13 -20.38 15.72 14.72
CA LEU A 13 -19.00 16.21 14.71
C LEU A 13 -18.20 15.72 15.93
N HIS A 14 -18.84 15.65 17.11
CA HIS A 14 -18.15 15.31 18.34
C HIS A 14 -17.46 13.93 18.29
N PRO A 15 -18.15 12.83 17.94
CA PRO A 15 -17.51 11.51 17.82
C PRO A 15 -16.44 11.45 16.72
N LEU A 16 -16.60 12.22 15.64
CA LEU A 16 -15.58 12.30 14.59
C LEU A 16 -14.32 13.02 15.09
N MET A 17 -14.46 14.11 15.80
CA MET A 17 -13.31 14.84 16.38
C MET A 17 -12.54 13.97 17.37
N GLN A 18 -13.25 13.18 18.16
CA GLN A 18 -12.65 12.22 19.09
C GLN A 18 -11.90 11.11 18.33
N ALA A 19 -12.53 10.49 17.34
CA ALA A 19 -11.93 9.40 16.55
C ALA A 19 -10.67 9.85 15.78
N PHE A 20 -10.59 11.12 15.38
CA PHE A 20 -9.44 11.70 14.72
C PHE A 20 -8.46 12.41 15.66
N GLU A 21 -8.65 12.31 16.98
CA GLU A 21 -7.80 12.95 18.01
C GLU A 21 -7.65 14.47 17.80
N LEU A 22 -8.74 15.13 17.47
CA LEU A 22 -8.75 16.58 17.18
C LEU A 22 -9.49 17.43 18.24
N GLU A 23 -9.90 16.84 19.37
CA GLU A 23 -10.63 17.53 20.43
C GLU A 23 -9.88 18.75 20.99
N SER A 24 -8.55 18.61 21.12
CA SER A 24 -7.68 19.69 21.65
C SER A 24 -7.60 20.93 20.74
N ILE A 25 -8.03 20.81 19.49
CA ILE A 25 -7.99 21.91 18.53
C ILE A 25 -9.38 22.46 18.18
N TRP A 26 -10.43 22.03 18.86
CA TRP A 26 -11.81 22.43 18.61
C TRP A 26 -12.01 23.93 18.38
N ASN A 27 -11.35 24.77 19.19
CA ASN A 27 -11.46 26.23 19.13
C ASN A 27 -10.35 26.89 18.28
N ARG A 28 -9.50 26.12 17.60
CA ARG A 28 -8.45 26.69 16.76
C ARG A 28 -8.98 27.07 15.38
N GLN A 29 -8.50 28.20 14.86
CA GLN A 29 -8.77 28.60 13.49
C GLN A 29 -8.10 27.62 12.52
N TYR A 30 -8.79 27.26 11.44
CA TYR A 30 -8.31 26.29 10.44
C TYR A 30 -6.93 26.65 9.87
N GLU A 31 -6.66 27.94 9.63
CA GLU A 31 -5.39 28.43 9.09
C GLU A 31 -4.19 28.21 10.05
N LYS A 32 -4.47 28.07 11.36
CA LYS A 32 -3.46 27.80 12.40
C LYS A 32 -3.22 26.33 12.66
N LEU A 33 -3.91 25.45 11.94
CA LEU A 33 -3.73 24.00 12.04
C LEU A 33 -2.49 23.55 11.26
N SER A 34 -1.82 22.49 11.75
CA SER A 34 -0.79 21.80 10.97
C SER A 34 -1.39 21.15 9.70
N GLY A 35 -0.56 20.82 8.71
CA GLY A 35 -1.00 20.16 7.49
C GLY A 35 -1.81 18.88 7.79
N GLY A 36 -1.31 18.03 8.69
CA GLY A 36 -2.00 16.81 9.13
C GLY A 36 -3.32 17.09 9.85
N GLN A 37 -3.38 18.11 10.71
CA GLN A 37 -4.61 18.50 11.38
C GLN A 37 -5.64 19.01 10.38
N ARG A 38 -5.23 19.85 9.43
CA ARG A 38 -6.12 20.33 8.35
C ARG A 38 -6.69 19.18 7.54
N ARG A 39 -5.84 18.23 7.11
CA ARG A 39 -6.27 17.08 6.33
C ARG A 39 -7.31 16.23 7.06
N ARG A 40 -7.09 15.96 8.35
CA ARG A 40 -8.06 15.22 9.18
C ARG A 40 -9.38 15.99 9.34
N VAL A 41 -9.34 17.31 9.51
CA VAL A 41 -10.54 18.18 9.55
C VAL A 41 -11.30 18.13 8.22
N ASP A 42 -10.61 18.13 7.07
CA ASP A 42 -11.26 18.06 5.75
C ASP A 42 -11.98 16.72 5.54
N ILE A 43 -11.39 15.62 6.00
CA ILE A 43 -12.04 14.29 6.00
C ILE A 43 -13.30 14.32 6.88
N ILE A 44 -13.22 14.85 8.10
CA ILE A 44 -14.38 15.00 9.00
C ILE A 44 -15.48 15.83 8.32
N ARG A 45 -15.15 16.93 7.68
CA ARG A 45 -16.13 17.77 6.95
C ARG A 45 -16.87 16.99 5.87
N ALA A 46 -16.18 16.09 5.17
CA ALA A 46 -16.80 15.22 4.16
C ALA A 46 -17.70 14.13 4.78
N LEU A 47 -17.53 13.82 6.06
CA LEU A 47 -18.29 12.78 6.76
C LEU A 47 -19.51 13.27 7.52
N ILE A 48 -19.59 14.57 7.85
CA ILE A 48 -20.65 15.13 8.71
C ILE A 48 -22.06 14.79 8.18
N HIS A 49 -22.27 14.79 6.87
CA HIS A 49 -23.57 14.51 6.26
C HIS A 49 -23.85 13.02 6.06
N ASN A 50 -23.00 12.14 6.62
CA ASN A 50 -23.12 10.68 6.55
C ASN A 50 -23.33 10.15 5.11
N PRO A 51 -22.37 10.39 4.20
CA PRO A 51 -22.48 10.00 2.81
C PRO A 51 -22.45 8.49 2.65
N LYS A 52 -23.10 7.97 1.60
CA LYS A 52 -22.95 6.55 1.20
C LYS A 52 -21.67 6.30 0.41
N ILE A 53 -21.16 7.33 -0.25
CA ILE A 53 -19.97 7.29 -1.09
C ILE A 53 -19.06 8.44 -0.68
N LEU A 54 -17.81 8.14 -0.42
CA LEU A 54 -16.77 9.10 -0.04
C LEU A 54 -15.66 9.09 -1.10
N PHE A 55 -15.31 10.28 -1.60
CA PHE A 55 -14.17 10.49 -2.49
C PHE A 55 -13.05 11.18 -1.76
N LEU A 56 -11.87 10.58 -1.75
CA LEU A 56 -10.67 11.11 -1.12
C LEU A 56 -9.55 11.19 -2.14
N ASP A 57 -9.07 12.39 -2.38
CA ASP A 57 -7.92 12.60 -3.26
C ASP A 57 -6.65 12.72 -2.43
N GLU A 58 -5.77 11.71 -2.55
CA GLU A 58 -4.50 11.58 -1.81
C GLU A 58 -4.64 11.87 -0.30
N PRO A 59 -5.49 11.13 0.45
CA PRO A 59 -5.90 11.51 1.82
C PRO A 59 -4.75 11.57 2.82
N THR A 60 -3.63 10.93 2.56
CA THR A 60 -2.50 10.78 3.48
C THR A 60 -1.23 11.51 3.06
N THR A 61 -1.25 12.18 1.90
CA THR A 61 -0.10 12.93 1.40
C THR A 61 0.29 14.05 2.36
N GLY A 62 1.59 14.09 2.71
CA GLY A 62 2.13 15.09 3.64
C GLY A 62 1.81 14.84 5.11
N LEU A 63 1.24 13.68 5.46
CA LEU A 63 1.03 13.28 6.85
C LEU A 63 2.26 12.56 7.41
N ASP A 64 2.52 12.79 8.71
CA ASP A 64 3.44 11.96 9.48
C ASP A 64 2.89 10.52 9.62
N PRO A 65 3.75 9.52 9.93
CA PRO A 65 3.32 8.11 9.99
C PRO A 65 2.17 7.84 10.96
N MET A 66 2.13 8.52 12.11
CA MET A 66 1.06 8.34 13.10
C MET A 66 -0.27 8.88 12.57
N SER A 67 -0.26 10.11 12.02
CA SER A 67 -1.45 10.71 11.41
C SER A 67 -1.96 9.90 10.22
N ARG A 68 -1.07 9.32 9.40
CA ARG A 68 -1.43 8.42 8.30
C ARG A 68 -2.13 7.18 8.83
N LYS A 69 -1.58 6.54 9.86
CA LYS A 69 -2.17 5.37 10.50
C LYS A 69 -3.60 5.64 11.00
N LEU A 70 -3.82 6.75 11.72
CA LEU A 70 -5.14 7.14 12.20
C LEU A 70 -6.17 7.33 11.07
N VAL A 71 -5.76 7.97 9.97
CA VAL A 71 -6.63 8.13 8.79
C VAL A 71 -7.02 6.78 8.22
N TRP A 72 -6.07 5.85 8.08
CA TRP A 72 -6.34 4.51 7.55
C TRP A 72 -7.22 3.67 8.46
N GLU A 73 -6.98 3.67 9.77
CA GLU A 73 -7.82 2.97 10.73
C GLU A 73 -9.27 3.44 10.65
N TYR A 74 -9.47 4.76 10.46
CA TYR A 74 -10.81 5.31 10.33
C TYR A 74 -11.46 5.00 8.97
N ILE A 75 -10.71 5.07 7.87
CA ILE A 75 -11.20 4.65 6.54
C ILE A 75 -11.65 3.18 6.58
N ASP A 76 -10.88 2.32 7.23
CA ASP A 76 -11.17 0.90 7.37
C ASP A 76 -12.43 0.66 8.23
N TYR A 77 -12.59 1.41 9.32
CA TYR A 77 -13.81 1.43 10.13
C TYR A 77 -15.03 1.85 9.31
N LEU A 78 -14.94 2.92 8.53
CA LEU A 78 -16.06 3.37 7.68
C LEU A 78 -16.45 2.32 6.64
N ARG A 79 -15.47 1.67 6.03
CA ARG A 79 -15.68 0.60 5.06
C ARG A 79 -16.36 -0.62 5.69
N LYS A 80 -15.81 -1.14 6.78
CA LYS A 80 -16.25 -2.39 7.41
C LYS A 80 -17.52 -2.24 8.22
N GLU A 81 -17.55 -1.24 9.12
CA GLU A 81 -18.63 -1.09 10.09
C GLU A 81 -19.78 -0.23 9.57
N LYS A 82 -19.48 0.76 8.74
CA LYS A 82 -20.51 1.64 8.15
C LYS A 82 -20.92 1.25 6.74
N GLN A 83 -20.29 0.20 6.16
CA GLN A 83 -20.56 -0.28 4.79
C GLN A 83 -20.49 0.86 3.75
N MET A 84 -19.59 1.80 3.97
CA MET A 84 -19.42 2.97 3.12
C MET A 84 -18.58 2.61 1.90
N THR A 85 -19.02 3.04 0.72
CA THR A 85 -18.20 2.94 -0.49
C THR A 85 -17.17 4.08 -0.50
N ILE A 86 -15.89 3.74 -0.58
CA ILE A 86 -14.80 4.73 -0.54
C ILE A 86 -13.99 4.62 -1.82
N PHE A 87 -13.91 5.74 -2.56
CA PHE A 87 -12.98 5.92 -3.67
C PHE A 87 -11.84 6.82 -3.19
N LEU A 88 -10.62 6.34 -3.33
CA LEU A 88 -9.45 7.16 -3.01
C LEU A 88 -8.43 7.10 -4.14
N THR A 89 -7.69 8.18 -4.33
CA THR A 89 -6.47 8.18 -5.12
C THR A 89 -5.27 8.14 -4.19
N THR A 90 -4.22 7.45 -4.60
CA THR A 90 -2.94 7.43 -3.89
C THR A 90 -1.81 7.11 -4.84
N HIS A 91 -0.62 7.59 -4.54
CA HIS A 91 0.64 7.18 -5.15
C HIS A 91 1.47 6.29 -4.21
N TYR A 92 0.98 6.01 -3.00
CA TYR A 92 1.61 5.09 -2.05
C TYR A 92 1.09 3.68 -2.27
N MET A 93 1.92 2.82 -2.87
CA MET A 93 1.50 1.45 -3.23
C MET A 93 1.21 0.56 -2.02
N GLU A 94 1.78 0.88 -0.85
CA GLU A 94 1.46 0.21 0.42
C GLU A 94 -0.01 0.39 0.84
N GLU A 95 -0.62 1.52 0.46
CA GLU A 95 -1.99 1.88 0.84
C GLU A 95 -3.06 1.08 0.08
N VAL A 96 -2.72 0.55 -1.09
CA VAL A 96 -3.66 -0.23 -1.90
C VAL A 96 -3.74 -1.70 -1.49
N ARG A 97 -2.89 -2.14 -0.55
CA ARG A 97 -2.77 -3.55 -0.15
C ARG A 97 -4.10 -4.15 0.33
N ASP A 98 -4.86 -3.39 1.08
CA ASP A 98 -6.10 -3.82 1.73
C ASP A 98 -7.36 -3.31 1.01
N ALA A 99 -7.21 -2.74 -0.20
CA ALA A 99 -8.33 -2.32 -1.03
C ALA A 99 -9.09 -3.52 -1.60
N ASP A 100 -10.40 -3.38 -1.75
CA ASP A 100 -11.24 -4.40 -2.41
C ASP A 100 -10.97 -4.43 -3.92
N ARG A 101 -10.67 -3.29 -4.52
CA ARG A 101 -10.40 -3.13 -5.95
C ARG A 101 -9.42 -2.01 -6.21
N VAL A 102 -8.52 -2.22 -7.15
CA VAL A 102 -7.50 -1.25 -7.58
C VAL A 102 -7.65 -0.99 -9.06
N VAL A 103 -7.65 0.27 -9.43
CA VAL A 103 -7.60 0.73 -10.82
C VAL A 103 -6.27 1.46 -11.03
N ILE A 104 -5.45 0.96 -11.95
CA ILE A 104 -4.17 1.59 -12.29
C ILE A 104 -4.36 2.45 -13.53
N LEU A 105 -4.02 3.73 -13.40
CA LEU A 105 -4.10 4.73 -14.46
C LEU A 105 -2.70 5.10 -14.96
N ASP A 106 -2.48 5.06 -16.27
CA ASP A 106 -1.31 5.66 -16.91
C ASP A 106 -1.72 6.48 -18.13
N LYS A 107 -1.20 7.69 -18.23
CA LYS A 107 -1.47 8.64 -19.35
C LYS A 107 -2.97 8.82 -19.64
N GLY A 108 -3.80 8.88 -18.58
CA GLY A 108 -5.25 9.07 -18.69
C GLY A 108 -6.03 7.84 -19.15
N ARG A 109 -5.41 6.64 -19.14
CA ARG A 109 -6.06 5.38 -19.51
C ARG A 109 -5.95 4.38 -18.36
N ILE A 110 -6.99 3.56 -18.22
CA ILE A 110 -6.96 2.40 -17.34
C ILE A 110 -6.07 1.34 -18.00
N VAL A 111 -4.97 0.99 -17.33
CA VAL A 111 -4.03 -0.04 -17.80
C VAL A 111 -4.24 -1.38 -17.12
N ALA A 112 -4.80 -1.38 -15.91
CA ALA A 112 -5.22 -2.60 -15.21
C ALA A 112 -6.29 -2.26 -14.17
N GLU A 113 -7.14 -3.25 -13.87
CA GLU A 113 -8.16 -3.18 -12.83
C GLU A 113 -8.41 -4.59 -12.29
N ASP A 114 -8.21 -4.79 -11.00
CA ASP A 114 -8.52 -6.05 -10.29
C ASP A 114 -8.32 -5.86 -8.76
N THR A 115 -8.44 -6.96 -8.00
CA THR A 115 -7.99 -6.99 -6.60
C THR A 115 -6.47 -6.90 -6.51
N PRO A 116 -5.89 -6.33 -5.42
CA PRO A 116 -4.43 -6.28 -5.24
C PRO A 116 -3.76 -7.66 -5.38
N ALA A 117 -4.40 -8.71 -4.86
CA ALA A 117 -3.88 -10.07 -4.93
C ALA A 117 -3.85 -10.61 -6.38
N ALA A 118 -4.87 -10.33 -7.18
CA ALA A 118 -4.93 -10.74 -8.57
C ALA A 118 -3.91 -9.99 -9.43
N LEU A 119 -3.77 -8.67 -9.22
CA LEU A 119 -2.77 -7.85 -9.90
C LEU A 119 -1.35 -8.36 -9.60
N LYS A 120 -1.01 -8.62 -8.34
CA LYS A 120 0.30 -9.17 -7.97
C LYS A 120 0.55 -10.53 -8.64
N ARG A 121 -0.41 -11.45 -8.62
CA ARG A 121 -0.27 -12.74 -9.29
C ARG A 121 -0.01 -12.62 -10.80
N LYS A 122 -0.63 -11.63 -11.44
CA LYS A 122 -0.57 -11.48 -12.89
C LYS A 122 0.68 -10.76 -13.39
N TYR A 123 1.19 -9.82 -12.61
CA TYR A 123 2.21 -8.87 -13.07
C TYR A 123 3.51 -8.90 -12.27
N THR A 124 3.62 -9.77 -11.25
CA THR A 124 4.84 -9.87 -10.46
C THR A 124 5.24 -11.33 -10.25
N ASN A 125 6.52 -11.53 -10.00
CA ASN A 125 7.09 -12.85 -9.70
C ASN A 125 7.54 -12.92 -8.25
N THR A 126 7.44 -14.11 -7.65
CA THR A 126 8.08 -14.40 -6.37
C THR A 126 9.58 -14.56 -6.59
N LYS A 127 10.39 -14.04 -5.69
CA LYS A 127 11.87 -14.08 -5.77
C LYS A 127 12.43 -14.75 -4.51
N LEU A 128 13.48 -15.51 -4.67
CA LEU A 128 14.37 -15.92 -3.57
C LEU A 128 15.51 -14.89 -3.51
N ILE A 129 15.68 -14.26 -2.37
CA ILE A 129 16.83 -13.40 -2.05
C ILE A 129 17.77 -14.25 -1.22
N TRP A 130 18.98 -14.47 -1.68
CA TRP A 130 20.00 -15.24 -0.96
C TRP A 130 21.15 -14.34 -0.57
N TYR A 131 21.26 -14.05 0.71
CA TYR A 131 22.28 -13.16 1.29
C TYR A 131 23.61 -13.93 1.44
N VAL A 132 24.54 -13.69 0.51
CA VAL A 132 25.86 -14.31 0.51
C VAL A 132 26.79 -13.56 -0.43
N GLU A 133 28.08 -13.58 -0.12
CA GLU A 133 29.12 -12.99 -0.99
C GLU A 133 29.16 -13.67 -2.36
N LYS A 134 29.44 -12.86 -3.38
CA LYS A 134 29.63 -13.35 -4.73
C LYS A 134 30.96 -14.11 -4.85
N CYS A 135 30.89 -15.42 -5.10
CA CYS A 135 32.06 -16.26 -5.34
C CYS A 135 31.73 -17.42 -6.30
N SER A 136 32.78 -18.05 -6.86
CA SER A 136 32.61 -19.17 -7.80
C SER A 136 31.82 -20.35 -7.24
N ASP A 137 31.97 -20.62 -5.95
CA ASP A 137 31.27 -21.71 -5.26
C ASP A 137 29.78 -21.45 -5.08
N ASN A 138 29.40 -20.21 -4.87
CA ASN A 138 28.00 -19.77 -4.76
C ASN A 138 27.36 -19.65 -6.14
N GLU A 139 28.09 -19.14 -7.13
CA GLU A 139 27.67 -19.15 -8.55
C GLU A 139 27.38 -20.56 -9.05
N ALA A 140 28.19 -21.54 -8.64
CA ALA A 140 28.00 -22.94 -9.03
C ALA A 140 26.68 -23.54 -8.51
N VAL A 141 26.14 -23.05 -7.37
CA VAL A 141 24.82 -23.44 -6.81
C VAL A 141 23.71 -22.99 -7.74
N LEU A 142 23.84 -21.82 -8.37
CA LEU A 142 22.85 -21.22 -9.25
C LEU A 142 23.08 -21.56 -10.73
N LYS A 143 23.98 -22.50 -11.04
CA LYS A 143 24.27 -22.88 -12.42
C LYS A 143 23.01 -23.39 -13.14
N GLY A 144 22.68 -22.71 -14.25
CA GLY A 144 21.48 -23.03 -15.05
C GLY A 144 20.17 -22.46 -14.50
N ILE A 145 20.22 -21.71 -13.41
CA ILE A 145 19.10 -20.95 -12.85
C ILE A 145 19.31 -19.47 -13.18
N GLU A 146 18.26 -18.80 -13.67
CA GLU A 146 18.31 -17.38 -13.91
C GLU A 146 18.46 -16.63 -12.58
N HIS A 147 19.44 -15.74 -12.50
CA HIS A 147 19.71 -14.97 -11.30
C HIS A 147 20.43 -13.67 -11.61
N SER A 148 20.35 -12.71 -10.71
CA SER A 148 21.21 -11.51 -10.66
C SER A 148 21.89 -11.43 -9.32
N TYR A 149 22.93 -10.58 -9.23
CA TYR A 149 23.61 -10.26 -7.98
C TYR A 149 23.61 -8.74 -7.77
N GLU A 150 23.07 -8.29 -6.66
CA GLU A 150 22.95 -6.88 -6.31
C GLU A 150 23.46 -6.67 -4.87
N ALA A 151 24.28 -5.63 -4.69
CA ALA A 151 24.88 -5.30 -3.40
C ALA A 151 25.60 -6.50 -2.72
N ASP A 152 24.89 -7.28 -1.93
CA ASP A 152 25.39 -8.37 -1.09
C ASP A 152 24.58 -9.67 -1.19
N HIS A 153 23.71 -9.79 -2.20
CA HIS A 153 22.79 -10.94 -2.32
C HIS A 153 22.52 -11.34 -3.76
N TYR A 154 22.16 -12.62 -3.95
CA TYR A 154 21.60 -13.12 -5.20
C TYR A 154 20.08 -12.99 -5.20
N ILE A 155 19.53 -12.62 -6.37
CA ILE A 155 18.08 -12.56 -6.63
C ILE A 155 17.76 -13.65 -7.65
N VAL A 156 16.90 -14.59 -7.26
CA VAL A 156 16.48 -15.73 -8.10
C VAL A 156 14.97 -15.64 -8.33
N PRO A 157 14.50 -15.36 -9.56
CA PRO A 157 13.07 -15.44 -9.90
C PRO A 157 12.58 -16.89 -9.77
N LEU A 158 11.48 -17.11 -9.04
CA LEU A 158 10.99 -18.47 -8.75
C LEU A 158 10.01 -19.03 -9.78
N GLU A 159 9.46 -18.18 -10.65
CA GLU A 159 8.42 -18.58 -11.59
C GLU A 159 8.94 -18.79 -13.04
N SER A 160 10.23 -18.63 -13.26
CA SER A 160 10.80 -18.57 -14.62
C SER A 160 10.98 -19.92 -15.33
N LYS A 161 10.79 -21.07 -14.65
CA LYS A 161 10.95 -22.38 -15.32
C LYS A 161 9.96 -23.42 -14.78
N GLU A 162 9.29 -24.11 -15.69
CA GLU A 162 8.65 -25.40 -15.39
C GLU A 162 9.68 -26.34 -14.77
N GLY A 163 9.39 -26.87 -13.57
CA GLY A 163 10.25 -27.82 -12.88
C GLY A 163 11.21 -27.27 -11.82
N PHE A 164 11.26 -25.95 -11.58
CA PHE A 164 12.00 -25.43 -10.44
C PHE A 164 11.19 -25.57 -9.14
N HIS A 165 11.61 -26.53 -8.30
CA HIS A 165 11.00 -26.75 -6.98
C HIS A 165 11.87 -26.10 -5.89
N LEU A 166 11.45 -24.94 -5.40
CA LEU A 166 12.17 -24.17 -4.37
C LEU A 166 12.52 -25.02 -3.14
N SER A 167 11.58 -25.81 -2.64
CA SER A 167 11.80 -26.67 -1.46
C SER A 167 12.90 -27.71 -1.69
N GLU A 168 12.94 -28.31 -2.87
CA GLU A 168 14.00 -29.26 -3.24
C GLU A 168 15.35 -28.55 -3.42
N PHE A 169 15.34 -27.38 -4.04
CA PHE A 169 16.55 -26.56 -4.22
C PHE A 169 17.13 -26.14 -2.87
N LEU A 170 16.33 -25.65 -1.94
CA LEU A 170 16.76 -25.27 -0.59
C LEU A 170 17.25 -26.49 0.19
N TYR A 171 16.56 -27.63 0.11
CA TYR A 171 16.98 -28.85 0.78
C TYR A 171 18.34 -29.38 0.27
N LYS A 172 18.54 -29.42 -1.04
CA LYS A 172 19.81 -29.83 -1.63
C LYS A 172 20.98 -28.91 -1.26
N ASN A 173 20.71 -27.63 -1.05
CA ASN A 173 21.74 -26.62 -0.78
C ASN A 173 21.71 -26.08 0.65
N GLN A 174 21.07 -26.78 1.60
CA GLN A 174 20.87 -26.32 2.99
C GLN A 174 22.17 -25.97 3.74
N ASN A 175 23.30 -26.54 3.35
CA ASN A 175 24.61 -26.23 3.96
C ASN A 175 25.16 -24.86 3.50
N LYS A 176 24.74 -24.37 2.33
CA LYS A 176 25.19 -23.12 1.73
C LYS A 176 24.14 -22.00 1.86
N ILE A 177 22.85 -22.31 1.61
CA ILE A 177 21.75 -21.37 1.66
C ILE A 177 21.18 -21.35 3.08
N ARG A 178 21.73 -20.48 3.94
CA ARG A 178 21.33 -20.34 5.35
C ARG A 178 20.57 -19.06 5.63
N ASP A 179 20.98 -17.98 4.96
CA ASP A 179 20.38 -16.65 5.10
C ASP A 179 19.68 -16.28 3.80
N TYR A 180 18.36 -16.36 3.82
CA TYR A 180 17.54 -16.10 2.63
C TYR A 180 16.14 -15.61 2.98
N GLU A 181 15.54 -14.91 2.05
CA GLU A 181 14.15 -14.49 2.10
C GLU A 181 13.38 -14.92 0.83
N ILE A 182 12.10 -15.20 1.00
CA ILE A 182 11.18 -15.39 -0.13
C ILE A 182 10.31 -14.14 -0.22
N VAL A 183 10.57 -13.31 -1.23
CA VAL A 183 9.90 -12.04 -1.44
C VAL A 183 8.83 -12.20 -2.50
N LYS A 184 7.58 -11.99 -2.11
CA LYS A 184 6.45 -11.90 -3.05
C LYS A 184 6.43 -10.51 -3.68
N GLY A 185 6.04 -10.44 -4.93
CA GLY A 185 5.92 -9.16 -5.63
C GLY A 185 5.00 -8.17 -4.91
N SER A 186 5.38 -6.91 -4.95
CA SER A 186 4.69 -5.77 -4.36
C SER A 186 3.72 -5.12 -5.36
N MET A 187 2.91 -4.16 -4.90
CA MET A 187 2.12 -3.32 -5.81
C MET A 187 3.00 -2.32 -6.57
N ASP A 188 4.17 -1.95 -6.01
CA ASP A 188 5.19 -1.17 -6.73
C ASP A 188 5.68 -1.93 -7.97
N ASP A 189 5.99 -3.24 -7.83
CA ASP A 189 6.39 -4.07 -8.97
C ASP A 189 5.29 -4.15 -10.04
N VAL A 190 4.02 -4.25 -9.63
CA VAL A 190 2.87 -4.20 -10.55
C VAL A 190 2.85 -2.90 -11.33
N PHE A 191 2.96 -1.77 -10.62
CA PHE A 191 2.92 -0.44 -11.22
C PHE A 191 4.08 -0.23 -12.21
N LEU A 192 5.29 -0.61 -11.81
CA LEU A 192 6.48 -0.54 -12.66
C LEU A 192 6.34 -1.39 -13.92
N HIS A 193 5.85 -2.62 -13.76
CA HIS A 193 5.64 -3.53 -14.89
C HIS A 193 4.66 -2.95 -15.92
N LEU A 194 3.54 -2.37 -15.44
CA LEU A 194 2.48 -1.85 -16.31
C LEU A 194 2.80 -0.51 -16.95
N THR A 195 3.53 0.36 -16.26
CA THR A 195 3.81 1.72 -16.75
C THR A 195 5.17 1.85 -17.43
N GLY A 196 6.06 0.88 -17.25
CA GLY A 196 7.43 0.94 -17.77
C GLY A 196 8.29 2.04 -17.13
N ARG A 197 7.82 2.65 -16.04
CA ARG A 197 8.55 3.70 -15.31
C ARG A 197 9.44 3.05 -14.25
N LYS A 198 10.67 3.55 -14.11
CA LYS A 198 11.45 3.30 -12.90
C LYS A 198 10.92 4.25 -11.83
N LEU A 199 10.69 3.76 -10.60
CA LEU A 199 10.45 4.63 -9.46
C LEU A 199 11.67 5.55 -9.31
N GLU A 200 11.47 6.85 -9.44
CA GLU A 200 12.48 7.82 -9.00
C GLU A 200 12.49 7.77 -7.47
N VAL A 201 13.58 7.28 -6.93
CA VAL A 201 13.86 7.20 -5.48
C VAL A 201 14.31 8.56 -4.98
#